data_55a6744c5b1da4bd1b78d3a6e2295551
#
_entry.id   55a6744c5b1da4bd1b78d3a6e2295551
#
_cell.length_a   1.000
_cell.length_b   1.000
_cell.length_c   1.000
_cell.angle_alpha   90.00
_cell.angle_beta   90.00
_cell.angle_gamma   90.00
#
_symmetry.space_group_name_H-M   'P 1'
#
loop_
_entity.id
_entity.type
_entity.pdbx_description
1 polymer ?
#
loop_
_entity_poly.entity_id
_entity_poly.type
_entity_poly.pdbx_seq_one_letter_code
_entity_poly.pdbx_strand_id
1 'polypeptide(L)'
;PELYKFIKENINKLNNTKTAFFSVNAVARNSEKNKPETNPYMKKFLEKTTWLPSRLAVFAGKIDYPNYNFIDKQVIRFIMLITKGPTDTSKSYEFTNWNKVIEFAREINDTMPKNVLMNH
;
A
#
# COMPACT_ATOMS: atom_id res chain seq x y z
N PRO A 1 -14.95 0.57 7.05
CA PRO A 1 -14.13 -0.62 7.15
C PRO A 1 -13.41 -0.77 8.49
N GLU A 2 -13.01 -1.97 8.76
CA GLU A 2 -12.39 -2.35 10.03
C GLU A 2 -11.09 -1.58 10.32
N LEU A 3 -10.32 -1.23 9.28
CA LEU A 3 -9.09 -0.47 9.43
C LEU A 3 -9.35 0.90 10.06
N TYR A 4 -10.33 1.63 9.55
CA TYR A 4 -10.66 2.96 10.09
C TYR A 4 -11.20 2.88 11.51
N LYS A 5 -11.96 1.83 11.82
CA LYS A 5 -12.45 1.59 13.17
C LYS A 5 -11.28 1.33 14.13
N PHE A 6 -10.34 0.48 13.74
CA PHE A 6 -9.15 0.20 14.52
C PHE A 6 -8.34 1.47 14.79
N ILE A 7 -8.14 2.28 13.76
CA ILE A 7 -7.40 3.54 13.89
C ILE A 7 -8.10 4.48 14.86
N LYS A 8 -9.41 4.63 14.73
CA LYS A 8 -10.19 5.51 15.59
C LYS A 8 -10.12 5.08 17.05
N GLU A 9 -10.22 3.79 17.32
CA GLU A 9 -10.17 3.25 18.68
C GLU A 9 -8.78 3.37 19.33
N ASN A 10 -7.72 3.45 18.53
CA ASN A 10 -6.33 3.47 19.00
C ASN A 10 -5.59 4.75 18.66
N ILE A 11 -6.30 5.82 18.31
CA ILE A 11 -5.70 7.03 17.75
C ILE A 11 -4.64 7.67 18.66
N ASN A 12 -4.87 7.73 19.95
CA ASN A 12 -3.92 8.32 20.88
C ASN A 12 -2.63 7.50 20.95
N LYS A 13 -2.77 6.18 20.97
CA LYS A 13 -1.63 5.27 21.02
C LYS A 13 -0.83 5.33 19.72
N LEU A 14 -1.52 5.38 18.57
CA LEU A 14 -0.88 5.46 17.27
C LEU A 14 -0.12 6.77 17.10
N ASN A 15 -0.69 7.90 17.54
CA ASN A 15 -0.04 9.20 17.43
C ASN A 15 1.12 9.39 18.40
N ASN A 16 1.19 8.59 19.46
CA ASN A 16 2.26 8.65 20.46
C ASN A 16 3.33 7.58 20.26
N THR A 17 3.26 6.82 19.19
CA THR A 17 4.20 5.74 18.86
C THR A 17 4.73 5.99 17.45
N LYS A 18 5.96 5.59 17.19
CA LYS A 18 6.50 5.59 15.83
C LYS A 18 5.79 4.51 15.03
N THR A 19 5.16 4.91 13.92
CA THR A 19 4.32 4.02 13.13
C THR A 19 4.66 4.14 11.65
N ALA A 20 4.28 3.11 10.89
CA ALA A 20 4.42 3.11 9.45
C ALA A 20 3.15 2.55 8.82
N PHE A 21 2.82 3.06 7.65
CA PHE A 21 1.69 2.58 6.88
C PHE A 21 2.07 2.51 5.41
N PHE A 22 1.67 1.45 4.75
CA PHE A 22 1.84 1.35 3.30
C PHE A 22 0.55 0.86 2.66
N SER A 23 0.35 1.28 1.41
CA SER A 23 -0.78 0.84 0.59
C SER A 23 -0.25 0.10 -0.63
N VAL A 24 -0.89 -1.01 -0.96
CA VAL A 24 -0.60 -1.75 -2.19
C VAL A 24 -1.77 -1.53 -3.13
N ASN A 25 -1.52 -0.89 -4.27
CA ASN A 25 -2.57 -0.63 -5.24
C ASN A 25 -1.99 -0.58 -6.65
N ALA A 26 -2.80 -0.97 -7.64
CA ALA A 26 -2.34 -1.12 -9.01
C ALA A 26 -1.98 0.21 -9.69
N VAL A 27 -2.55 1.34 -9.24
CA VAL A 27 -2.21 2.66 -9.83
C VAL A 27 -0.80 3.09 -9.48
N ALA A 28 -0.19 2.54 -8.45
CA ALA A 28 1.20 2.83 -8.08
C ALA A 28 2.22 2.29 -9.09
N ARG A 29 1.80 1.54 -10.11
CA ARG A 29 2.66 1.15 -11.22
C ARG A 29 3.07 2.34 -12.08
N ASN A 30 2.28 3.41 -12.07
CA ASN A 30 2.58 4.63 -12.78
C ASN A 30 3.54 5.49 -11.95
N SER A 31 4.61 5.98 -12.56
CA SER A 31 5.59 6.81 -11.85
C SER A 31 5.01 8.10 -11.28
N GLU A 32 3.92 8.59 -11.85
CA GLU A 32 3.23 9.79 -11.38
C GLU A 32 2.37 9.54 -10.15
N LYS A 33 2.08 8.27 -9.83
CA LYS A 33 1.18 7.87 -8.75
C LYS A 33 1.82 6.87 -7.78
N ASN A 34 3.15 6.81 -7.76
CA ASN A 34 3.89 5.86 -6.93
C ASN A 34 4.45 6.43 -5.64
N LYS A 35 3.99 7.61 -5.25
CA LYS A 35 4.42 8.28 -4.01
C LYS A 35 3.21 8.53 -3.12
N PRO A 36 3.39 8.58 -1.79
CA PRO A 36 2.27 8.85 -0.88
C PRO A 36 1.51 10.13 -1.21
N GLU A 37 2.22 11.19 -1.58
CA GLU A 37 1.61 12.50 -1.88
C GLU A 37 0.92 12.56 -3.23
N THR A 38 1.17 11.61 -4.13
CA THR A 38 0.58 11.59 -5.48
C THR A 38 -0.39 10.44 -5.71
N ASN A 39 -0.38 9.43 -4.84
CA ASN A 39 -1.24 8.26 -4.98
C ASN A 39 -2.65 8.57 -4.50
N PRO A 40 -3.69 8.40 -5.34
CA PRO A 40 -5.05 8.79 -4.97
C PRO A 40 -5.63 7.97 -3.80
N TYR A 41 -5.27 6.70 -3.68
CA TYR A 41 -5.74 5.86 -2.58
C TYR A 41 -5.12 6.27 -1.26
N MET A 42 -3.84 6.61 -1.26
CA MET A 42 -3.14 7.11 -0.07
C MET A 42 -3.70 8.47 0.36
N LYS A 43 -3.93 9.37 -0.59
CA LYS A 43 -4.53 10.67 -0.31
C LYS A 43 -5.90 10.52 0.35
N LYS A 44 -6.73 9.65 -0.20
CA LYS A 44 -8.07 9.39 0.32
C LYS A 44 -8.01 8.81 1.74
N PHE A 45 -7.07 7.90 1.99
CA PHE A 45 -6.86 7.35 3.32
C PHE A 45 -6.50 8.43 4.33
N LEU A 46 -5.53 9.29 3.98
CA LEU A 46 -5.07 10.36 4.87
C LEU A 46 -6.17 11.41 5.14
N GLU A 47 -7.07 11.63 4.20
CA GLU A 47 -8.21 12.52 4.39
C GLU A 47 -9.24 11.94 5.36
N LYS A 48 -9.37 10.61 5.41
CA LYS A 48 -10.38 9.92 6.24
C LYS A 48 -9.91 9.61 7.64
N THR A 49 -8.65 9.82 7.97
CA THR A 49 -8.11 9.51 9.27
C THR A 49 -7.39 10.71 9.87
N THR A 50 -7.37 10.77 11.19
CA THR A 50 -6.56 11.77 11.93
C THR A 50 -5.20 11.20 12.33
N TRP A 51 -4.95 9.92 12.04
CA TRP A 51 -3.67 9.30 12.29
C TRP A 51 -2.67 9.77 11.23
N LEU A 52 -1.51 10.22 11.70
CA LEU A 52 -0.41 10.63 10.82
C LEU A 52 0.77 9.69 11.05
N PRO A 53 0.90 8.63 10.24
CA PRO A 53 2.01 7.70 10.38
C PRO A 53 3.37 8.38 10.21
N SER A 54 4.39 7.89 10.91
CA SER A 54 5.74 8.42 10.83
C SER A 54 6.38 8.16 9.46
N ARG A 55 6.03 7.05 8.84
CA ARG A 55 6.51 6.68 7.50
C ARG A 55 5.36 6.19 6.64
N LEU A 56 5.35 6.60 5.39
CA LEU A 56 4.34 6.23 4.41
C LEU A 56 5.00 5.67 3.14
N ALA A 57 4.37 4.69 2.52
CA ALA A 57 4.80 4.19 1.22
C ALA A 57 3.62 3.66 0.42
N VAL A 58 3.79 3.60 -0.91
CA VAL A 58 2.84 2.94 -1.80
C VAL A 58 3.61 1.97 -2.71
N PHE A 59 3.01 0.81 -2.94
CA PHE A 59 3.60 -0.23 -3.78
C PHE A 59 2.57 -0.73 -4.78
N ALA A 60 3.02 -1.13 -5.97
CA ALA A 60 2.11 -1.53 -7.03
C ALA A 60 1.54 -2.95 -6.86
N GLY A 61 2.30 -3.85 -6.29
CA GLY A 61 1.85 -5.22 -6.08
C GLY A 61 1.79 -6.06 -7.35
N LYS A 62 1.01 -7.14 -7.29
CA LYS A 62 0.90 -8.13 -8.35
C LYS A 62 -0.55 -8.29 -8.78
N ILE A 63 -0.75 -8.48 -10.09
CA ILE A 63 -2.05 -8.86 -10.65
C ILE A 63 -1.93 -10.28 -11.18
N ASP A 64 -2.68 -11.21 -10.60
CA ASP A 64 -2.63 -12.62 -10.97
C ASP A 64 -3.99 -13.07 -11.49
N TYR A 65 -4.30 -12.69 -12.73
CA TYR A 65 -5.59 -12.99 -13.36
C TYR A 65 -6.00 -14.47 -13.30
N PRO A 66 -5.10 -15.43 -13.59
CA PRO A 66 -5.51 -16.82 -13.60
C PRO A 66 -6.05 -17.34 -12.27
N ASN A 67 -5.64 -16.75 -11.15
CA ASN A 67 -6.08 -17.17 -9.81
C ASN A 67 -7.30 -16.41 -9.30
N TYR A 68 -7.81 -15.44 -10.05
CA TYR A 68 -9.01 -14.71 -9.67
C TYR A 68 -10.26 -15.46 -10.12
N ASN A 69 -11.36 -15.32 -9.35
CA ASN A 69 -12.65 -15.81 -9.81
C ASN A 69 -13.14 -14.98 -11.01
N PHE A 70 -14.21 -15.44 -11.66
CA PHE A 70 -14.69 -14.79 -12.89
C PHE A 70 -15.08 -13.33 -12.67
N ILE A 71 -15.79 -13.05 -11.60
CA ILE A 71 -16.27 -11.68 -11.31
C ILE A 71 -15.11 -10.75 -11.03
N ASP A 72 -14.20 -11.13 -10.15
CA ASP A 72 -13.02 -10.33 -9.81
C ASP A 72 -12.12 -10.09 -11.03
N LYS A 73 -11.95 -11.13 -11.85
CA LYS A 73 -11.18 -11.04 -13.09
C LYS A 73 -11.75 -9.96 -14.02
N GLN A 74 -13.07 -9.93 -14.21
CA GLN A 74 -13.71 -8.96 -15.09
C GLN A 74 -13.66 -7.54 -14.51
N VAL A 75 -13.84 -7.38 -13.21
CA VAL A 75 -13.76 -6.07 -12.54
C VAL A 75 -12.34 -5.49 -12.68
N ILE A 76 -11.32 -6.29 -12.39
CA ILE A 76 -9.92 -5.84 -12.49
C ILE A 76 -9.55 -5.56 -13.93
N ARG A 77 -9.97 -6.41 -14.86
CA ARG A 77 -9.75 -6.18 -16.29
C ARG A 77 -10.34 -4.86 -16.75
N PHE A 78 -11.54 -4.52 -16.31
CA PHE A 78 -12.21 -3.26 -16.63
C PHE A 78 -11.42 -2.07 -16.09
N ILE A 79 -10.98 -2.15 -14.83
CA ILE A 79 -10.14 -1.10 -14.23
C ILE A 79 -8.82 -0.95 -14.99
N MET A 80 -8.20 -2.05 -15.39
CA MET A 80 -6.97 -2.01 -16.16
C MET A 80 -7.18 -1.41 -17.55
N LEU A 81 -8.31 -1.71 -18.18
CA LEU A 81 -8.65 -1.12 -19.47
C LEU A 81 -8.75 0.40 -19.39
N ILE A 82 -9.44 0.91 -18.38
CA ILE A 82 -9.60 2.36 -18.16
C ILE A 82 -8.25 3.01 -17.82
N THR A 83 -7.42 2.36 -17.03
CA THR A 83 -6.15 2.92 -16.57
C THR A 83 -4.97 2.56 -17.46
N LYS A 84 -5.23 1.98 -18.64
CA LYS A 84 -4.21 1.57 -19.62
C LYS A 84 -3.23 0.54 -19.08
N GLY A 85 -3.72 -0.35 -18.22
CA GLY A 85 -2.95 -1.47 -17.70
C GLY A 85 -3.14 -2.74 -18.53
N PRO A 86 -2.48 -3.85 -18.13
CA PRO A 86 -2.57 -5.11 -18.86
C PRO A 86 -3.95 -5.75 -18.70
N THR A 87 -4.52 -6.24 -19.81
CA THR A 87 -5.86 -6.82 -19.86
C THR A 87 -5.89 -8.30 -20.27
N ASP A 88 -4.74 -8.90 -20.53
CA ASP A 88 -4.66 -10.33 -20.87
C ASP A 88 -4.87 -11.16 -19.61
N THR A 89 -6.07 -11.74 -19.48
CA THR A 89 -6.46 -12.49 -18.28
C THR A 89 -5.84 -13.88 -18.18
N SER A 90 -5.05 -14.29 -19.15
CA SER A 90 -4.32 -15.58 -19.11
C SER A 90 -2.97 -15.44 -18.42
N LYS A 91 -2.55 -14.24 -18.06
CA LYS A 91 -1.21 -13.95 -17.54
C LYS A 91 -1.26 -13.32 -16.16
N SER A 92 -0.14 -13.42 -15.45
CA SER A 92 0.11 -12.69 -14.20
C SER A 92 1.08 -11.54 -14.47
N TYR A 93 0.94 -10.47 -13.70
CA TYR A 93 1.78 -9.27 -13.86
C TYR A 93 2.31 -8.84 -12.50
N GLU A 94 3.64 -8.75 -12.38
CA GLU A 94 4.31 -8.31 -11.17
C GLU A 94 4.78 -6.87 -11.34
N PHE A 95 4.19 -5.94 -10.59
CA PHE A 95 4.54 -4.53 -10.64
C PHE A 95 5.33 -4.07 -9.41
N THR A 96 5.49 -4.93 -8.41
CA THR A 96 6.17 -4.55 -7.17
C THR A 96 7.63 -4.19 -7.45
N ASN A 97 8.02 -3.00 -7.03
CA ASN A 97 9.41 -2.61 -7.01
C ASN A 97 10.01 -3.06 -5.67
N TRP A 98 10.66 -4.20 -5.67
CA TRP A 98 11.19 -4.82 -4.45
C TRP A 98 12.30 -4.00 -3.81
N ASN A 99 13.03 -3.21 -4.59
CA ASN A 99 14.04 -2.30 -4.04
C ASN A 99 13.39 -1.24 -3.14
N LYS A 100 12.24 -0.71 -3.55
CA LYS A 100 11.48 0.23 -2.72
C LYS A 100 10.95 -0.41 -1.45
N VAL A 101 10.52 -1.66 -1.52
CA VAL A 101 10.06 -2.40 -0.34
C VAL A 101 11.20 -2.57 0.66
N ILE A 102 12.38 -2.94 0.18
CA ILE A 102 13.58 -3.09 1.01
C ILE A 102 13.98 -1.75 1.64
N GLU A 103 13.98 -0.67 0.87
CA GLU A 103 14.26 0.66 1.39
C GLU A 103 13.29 1.08 2.49
N PHE A 104 12.01 0.82 2.29
CA PHE A 104 11.00 1.14 3.29
C PHE A 104 11.21 0.34 4.57
N ALA A 105 11.54 -0.94 4.45
CA ALA A 105 11.86 -1.78 5.59
C ALA A 105 13.07 -1.26 6.36
N ARG A 106 14.09 -0.79 5.65
CA ARG A 106 15.28 -0.17 6.27
C ARG A 106 14.92 1.10 7.01
N GLU A 107 14.08 1.96 6.42
CA GLU A 107 13.63 3.20 7.07
C GLU A 107 12.86 2.90 8.36
N ILE A 108 12.00 1.88 8.35
CA ILE A 108 11.29 1.44 9.56
C ILE A 108 12.29 0.96 10.61
N ASN A 109 13.25 0.15 10.23
CA ASN A 109 14.27 -0.38 11.13
C ASN A 109 15.08 0.75 11.78
N ASP A 110 15.44 1.77 10.99
CA ASP A 110 16.22 2.91 11.48
C ASP A 110 15.42 3.80 12.43
N THR A 111 14.09 3.81 12.33
CA THR A 111 13.24 4.61 13.22
C THR A 111 12.87 3.89 14.51
N MET A 112 13.07 2.57 14.59
CA MET A 112 12.75 1.80 15.78
C MET A 112 13.84 1.90 16.84
N PRO A 113 13.47 1.93 18.15
CA PRO A 113 14.46 1.86 19.22
C PRO A 113 15.26 0.56 19.15
N LYS A 114 16.57 0.65 19.33
CA LYS A 114 17.45 -0.53 19.27
C LYS A 114 17.10 -1.59 20.29
N ASN A 115 16.63 -1.21 21.47
CA ASN A 115 16.24 -2.15 22.51
C ASN A 115 15.06 -3.04 22.10
N VAL A 116 14.17 -2.54 21.24
CA VAL A 116 13.07 -3.33 20.69
C VAL A 116 13.61 -4.41 19.75
N LEU A 117 14.60 -4.07 18.93
CA LEU A 117 15.23 -5.01 18.01
C LEU A 117 16.00 -6.11 18.74
N MET A 118 16.60 -5.80 19.89
CA MET A 118 17.38 -6.75 20.65
C MET A 118 16.52 -7.79 21.38
N ASN A 119 15.23 -7.54 21.53
CA ASN A 119 14.30 -8.46 22.21
C ASN A 119 13.72 -9.51 21.24
N HIS A 120 14.12 -9.47 20.01
CA HIS A 120 13.73 -10.44 18.99
C HIS A 120 14.91 -11.29 18.58
#